data_61273b36e8dfe1d4aea1911d15cd0ff6
#
_entry.id   61273b36e8dfe1d4aea1911d15cd0ff6
#
_cell.length_a   1.000
_cell.length_b   1.000
_cell.length_c   1.000
_cell.angle_alpha   90.00
_cell.angle_beta   90.00
_cell.angle_gamma   90.00
#
_symmetry.space_group_name_H-M   'P 1'
#
loop_
_entity.id
_entity.type
_entity.pdbx_description
1 polymer ?
#
loop_
_entity_poly.entity_id
_entity_poly.type
_entity_poly.pdbx_seq_one_letter_code
_entity_poly.pdbx_strand_id
1 'polypeptide(L)'
;MLYTLKSIRYGLLSSVLLISNGLPMMAQTNAAGASELPAYRIDCNVAGRRIAEVNEEGYIPWEIKNATANSLSLDKNIRITLTTDGGAKMTSGYYKAGIQEPYLAKLVDDGLCTDNSGKLELRISGLAKGNHTIQTYHNNYSVDNKVEVPSFDVYAQGRLVHANQQCTRRSVVKEETLILKTDVYVAKEGEDVVLSFQPKGDAANKVCSVYLNGVEIDTPDILKQSQQPSPFDGDMHADADSGTMLLKWKPAAGAVKHHLYVGCDAAELGKATTATRELYKGALQTTQYSMNNLSNLNTYYWRVDEEDG
;
A
#
# COMPACT_ATOMS: atom_id res chain seq x y z
N MET A 1 8.90 4.93 -8.34
CA MET A 1 7.73 4.04 -8.55
C MET A 1 7.59 3.76 -10.04
N LEU A 2 7.35 2.51 -10.45
CA LEU A 2 7.25 2.09 -11.86
C LEU A 2 5.77 2.09 -12.27
N TYR A 3 5.46 2.74 -13.37
CA TYR A 3 4.11 2.83 -13.93
C TYR A 3 4.08 2.22 -15.34
N THR A 4 2.96 1.60 -15.68
CA THR A 4 2.73 0.92 -16.97
C THR A 4 1.67 1.65 -17.77
N LEU A 5 1.96 1.87 -19.04
CA LEU A 5 1.02 2.43 -20.00
C LEU A 5 0.86 1.47 -21.19
N LYS A 6 -0.37 1.04 -21.49
CA LYS A 6 -0.67 0.23 -22.68
C LYS A 6 -1.61 0.98 -23.60
N SER A 7 -1.20 1.22 -24.83
CA SER A 7 -2.05 1.76 -25.89
C SER A 7 -2.57 0.61 -26.77
N ILE A 8 -3.90 0.47 -26.91
CA ILE A 8 -4.53 -0.57 -27.74
C ILE A 8 -5.51 0.07 -28.71
N ARG A 9 -5.35 -0.18 -30.03
CA ARG A 9 -6.39 0.06 -31.01
C ARG A 9 -7.33 -1.15 -31.10
N TYR A 10 -8.63 -0.91 -31.13
CA TYR A 10 -9.62 -1.95 -31.39
C TYR A 10 -9.47 -2.48 -32.82
N GLY A 11 -8.93 -3.68 -32.97
CA GLY A 11 -9.08 -4.53 -34.13
C GLY A 11 -9.82 -5.78 -33.71
N LEU A 12 -10.93 -6.07 -34.34
CA LEU A 12 -11.77 -7.24 -34.09
C LEU A 12 -11.00 -8.55 -34.22
N LEU A 13 -11.31 -9.50 -33.30
CA LEU A 13 -11.18 -10.97 -33.37
C LEU A 13 -9.94 -11.62 -32.75
N SER A 14 -10.26 -12.33 -31.79
CA SER A 14 -10.13 -13.75 -31.38
C SER A 14 -9.55 -13.94 -29.99
N SER A 15 -10.40 -14.57 -29.19
CA SER A 15 -10.13 -15.11 -27.86
C SER A 15 -8.91 -16.02 -27.85
N VAL A 16 -7.86 -15.62 -27.14
CA VAL A 16 -6.84 -16.53 -26.63
C VAL A 16 -6.87 -16.47 -25.12
N LEU A 17 -7.32 -17.57 -24.54
CA LEU A 17 -7.29 -17.82 -23.11
C LEU A 17 -5.82 -18.02 -22.69
N LEU A 18 -5.20 -17.03 -22.08
CA LEU A 18 -3.89 -17.18 -21.46
C LEU A 18 -4.10 -17.47 -19.97
N ILE A 19 -3.88 -18.74 -19.63
CA ILE A 19 -3.74 -19.19 -18.24
C ILE A 19 -2.42 -18.61 -17.72
N SER A 20 -2.48 -17.60 -16.87
CA SER A 20 -1.29 -17.10 -16.17
C SER A 20 -1.01 -18.00 -14.98
N ASN A 21 -0.01 -18.87 -15.13
CA ASN A 21 0.63 -19.53 -13.99
C ASN A 21 1.34 -18.45 -13.17
N GLY A 22 0.94 -18.33 -11.91
CA GLY A 22 1.57 -17.42 -10.95
C GLY A 22 3.05 -17.71 -10.81
N LEU A 23 3.88 -16.77 -11.20
CA LEU A 23 5.30 -16.76 -10.87
C LEU A 23 5.47 -16.16 -9.47
N PRO A 24 6.33 -16.74 -8.62
CA PRO A 24 6.64 -16.17 -7.33
C PRO A 24 7.32 -14.80 -7.52
N MET A 25 6.87 -13.83 -6.73
CA MET A 25 7.43 -12.49 -6.68
C MET A 25 8.93 -12.56 -6.34
N MET A 26 9.78 -12.28 -7.32
CA MET A 26 11.22 -12.19 -7.08
C MET A 26 11.52 -10.93 -6.27
N ALA A 27 12.25 -11.09 -5.17
CA ALA A 27 12.81 -9.99 -4.40
C ALA A 27 13.70 -9.12 -5.31
N GLN A 28 13.43 -7.81 -5.33
CA GLN A 28 14.31 -6.85 -6.01
C GLN A 28 15.62 -6.71 -5.24
N THR A 29 16.72 -7.12 -5.84
CA THR A 29 18.05 -6.87 -5.30
C THR A 29 18.58 -5.54 -5.84
N ASN A 30 18.76 -4.55 -4.97
CA ASN A 30 19.49 -3.34 -5.28
C ASN A 30 21.00 -3.54 -5.07
N ALA A 31 21.81 -2.89 -5.88
CA ALA A 31 23.24 -3.05 -5.91
C ALA A 31 23.93 -2.48 -4.65
N ALA A 32 24.72 -3.27 -4.06
CA ALA A 32 25.75 -3.11 -3.04
C ALA A 32 25.43 -3.75 -1.67
N GLY A 33 25.60 -5.04 -1.53
CA GLY A 33 26.16 -5.70 -0.34
C GLY A 33 25.37 -5.72 0.97
N ALA A 34 24.23 -5.08 1.07
CA ALA A 34 23.29 -5.29 2.15
C ALA A 34 22.15 -6.19 1.63
N SER A 35 21.92 -7.34 2.24
CA SER A 35 20.72 -8.12 1.97
C SER A 35 19.54 -7.26 2.39
N GLU A 36 18.77 -6.75 1.42
CA GLU A 36 17.52 -6.08 1.74
C GLU A 36 16.63 -7.06 2.51
N LEU A 37 16.10 -6.59 3.63
CA LEU A 37 15.11 -7.35 4.38
C LEU A 37 13.90 -7.58 3.48
N PRO A 38 13.27 -8.76 3.53
CA PRO A 38 12.07 -9.02 2.74
C PRO A 38 10.96 -8.04 3.13
N ALA A 39 10.44 -7.32 2.15
CA ALA A 39 9.34 -6.39 2.32
C ALA A 39 7.99 -7.10 2.14
N TYR A 40 7.04 -6.84 3.04
CA TYR A 40 5.70 -7.43 2.97
C TYR A 40 4.63 -6.33 2.94
N ARG A 41 3.64 -6.52 2.10
CA ARG A 41 2.42 -5.71 2.03
C ARG A 41 1.23 -6.61 2.28
N ILE A 42 0.42 -6.30 3.28
CA ILE A 42 -0.68 -7.11 3.75
C ILE A 42 -1.95 -6.26 3.75
N ASP A 43 -2.99 -6.77 3.11
CA ASP A 43 -4.31 -6.18 3.06
C ASP A 43 -5.26 -6.94 3.99
N CYS A 44 -5.88 -6.23 4.95
CA CYS A 44 -6.81 -6.78 5.93
C CYS A 44 -8.21 -6.86 5.33
N ASN A 45 -8.49 -7.89 4.56
CA ASN A 45 -9.71 -8.01 3.79
C ASN A 45 -10.94 -8.40 4.65
N VAL A 46 -12.10 -7.88 4.25
CA VAL A 46 -13.38 -8.28 4.82
C VAL A 46 -13.68 -9.75 4.55
N ALA A 47 -14.17 -10.46 5.55
CA ALA A 47 -14.51 -11.88 5.43
C ALA A 47 -15.68 -12.12 4.46
N GLY A 48 -15.62 -13.23 3.73
CA GLY A 48 -16.70 -13.72 2.87
C GLY A 48 -16.84 -13.01 1.52
N ARG A 49 -15.86 -12.22 1.12
CA ARG A 49 -15.77 -11.62 -0.21
C ARG A 49 -14.72 -12.31 -1.07
N ARG A 50 -14.88 -12.21 -2.40
CA ARG A 50 -13.85 -12.73 -3.32
C ARG A 50 -12.62 -11.84 -3.23
N ILE A 51 -11.45 -12.45 -3.11
CA ILE A 51 -10.16 -11.75 -3.00
C ILE A 51 -9.99 -10.71 -4.13
N ALA A 52 -10.30 -11.07 -5.38
CA ALA A 52 -10.21 -10.15 -6.52
C ALA A 52 -11.08 -8.87 -6.39
N GLU A 53 -12.12 -8.90 -5.53
CA GLU A 53 -13.00 -7.74 -5.32
C GLU A 53 -12.47 -6.78 -4.25
N VAL A 54 -11.76 -7.30 -3.25
CA VAL A 54 -11.41 -6.56 -2.03
C VAL A 54 -9.92 -6.34 -1.85
N ASN A 55 -9.07 -7.25 -2.35
CA ASN A 55 -7.63 -7.16 -2.12
C ASN A 55 -6.95 -6.13 -3.03
N GLU A 56 -6.10 -5.31 -2.46
CA GLU A 56 -5.23 -4.39 -3.20
C GLU A 56 -4.21 -5.16 -4.03
N GLU A 57 -3.96 -4.70 -5.25
CA GLU A 57 -2.97 -5.32 -6.13
C GLU A 57 -1.56 -5.24 -5.54
N GLY A 58 -0.83 -6.36 -5.55
CA GLY A 58 0.50 -6.45 -4.97
C GLY A 58 0.53 -6.64 -3.45
N TYR A 59 -0.63 -6.79 -2.81
CA TYR A 59 -0.74 -7.08 -1.38
C TYR A 59 -1.09 -8.56 -1.14
N ILE A 60 -0.61 -9.08 -0.03
CA ILE A 60 -0.96 -10.41 0.49
C ILE A 60 -2.34 -10.30 1.13
N PRO A 61 -3.35 -11.07 0.67
CA PRO A 61 -4.68 -11.01 1.25
C PRO A 61 -4.71 -11.65 2.63
N TRP A 62 -5.31 -10.96 3.59
CA TRP A 62 -5.59 -11.47 4.92
C TRP A 62 -7.07 -11.36 5.26
N GLU A 63 -7.84 -12.42 5.03
CA GLU A 63 -9.25 -12.45 5.43
C GLU A 63 -9.38 -12.39 6.96
N ILE A 64 -9.97 -11.32 7.46
CA ILE A 64 -10.17 -11.09 8.90
C ILE A 64 -11.49 -11.67 9.35
N LYS A 65 -11.42 -12.66 10.21
CA LYS A 65 -12.59 -13.30 10.85
C LYS A 65 -13.06 -12.49 12.05
N ASN A 66 -14.38 -12.49 12.27
CA ASN A 66 -14.98 -11.90 13.47
C ASN A 66 -14.61 -12.73 14.71
N ALA A 67 -13.51 -12.40 15.34
CA ALA A 67 -12.90 -13.17 16.42
C ALA A 67 -12.08 -12.27 17.35
N THR A 68 -11.62 -12.81 18.47
CA THR A 68 -10.68 -12.14 19.38
C THR A 68 -9.22 -12.29 18.95
N ALA A 69 -8.95 -13.17 17.98
CA ALA A 69 -7.62 -13.39 17.41
C ALA A 69 -7.71 -13.80 15.93
N ASN A 70 -6.79 -13.27 15.13
CA ASN A 70 -6.53 -13.67 13.76
C ASN A 70 -5.03 -13.80 13.54
N SER A 71 -4.59 -14.72 12.68
CA SER A 71 -3.17 -14.88 12.35
C SER A 71 -2.94 -15.19 10.88
N LEU A 72 -1.81 -14.72 10.36
CA LEU A 72 -1.34 -14.96 8.99
C LEU A 72 0.14 -15.35 9.03
N SER A 73 0.52 -16.39 8.31
CA SER A 73 1.93 -16.72 8.05
C SER A 73 2.31 -16.12 6.71
N LEU A 74 3.32 -15.26 6.68
CA LEU A 74 3.79 -14.61 5.46
C LEU A 74 4.75 -15.51 4.69
N ASP A 75 5.61 -16.21 5.45
CA ASP A 75 6.53 -17.21 4.95
C ASP A 75 6.78 -18.29 6.05
N LYS A 76 7.87 -19.05 5.91
CA LYS A 76 8.21 -20.11 6.88
C LYS A 76 8.53 -19.58 8.28
N ASN A 77 9.01 -18.35 8.37
CA ASN A 77 9.55 -17.76 9.60
C ASN A 77 8.67 -16.65 10.15
N ILE A 78 8.06 -15.82 9.28
CA ILE A 78 7.35 -14.63 9.70
C ILE A 78 5.86 -14.90 9.83
N ARG A 79 5.34 -14.56 11.00
CA ARG A 79 3.91 -14.65 11.33
C ARG A 79 3.43 -13.32 11.88
N ILE A 80 2.24 -12.92 11.45
CA ILE A 80 1.50 -11.79 12.02
C ILE A 80 0.31 -12.33 12.80
N THR A 81 0.05 -11.75 13.97
CA THR A 81 -1.11 -12.05 14.80
C THR A 81 -1.76 -10.77 15.27
N LEU A 82 -3.07 -10.69 15.12
CA LEU A 82 -3.91 -9.66 15.72
C LEU A 82 -4.68 -10.27 16.87
N THR A 83 -4.72 -9.57 18.01
CA THR A 83 -5.52 -9.94 19.18
C THR A 83 -6.21 -8.73 19.76
N THR A 84 -7.34 -8.97 20.43
CA THR A 84 -8.06 -7.95 21.21
C THR A 84 -8.10 -8.36 22.68
N ASP A 85 -8.31 -7.39 23.56
CA ASP A 85 -8.44 -7.61 25.00
C ASP A 85 -9.87 -7.37 25.51
N GLY A 86 -10.08 -7.63 26.81
CA GLY A 86 -11.33 -7.29 27.51
C GLY A 86 -12.59 -7.96 26.96
N GLY A 87 -12.48 -9.01 26.15
CA GLY A 87 -13.61 -9.66 25.49
C GLY A 87 -14.10 -8.94 24.24
N ALA A 88 -13.42 -7.88 23.81
CA ALA A 88 -13.69 -7.21 22.55
C ALA A 88 -13.41 -8.16 21.38
N LYS A 89 -14.08 -7.93 20.25
CA LYS A 89 -13.88 -8.70 19.02
C LYS A 89 -13.43 -7.78 17.89
N MET A 90 -12.66 -8.35 17.00
CA MET A 90 -12.47 -7.77 15.67
C MET A 90 -13.70 -8.05 14.83
N THR A 91 -14.17 -7.05 14.12
CA THR A 91 -15.25 -7.16 13.14
C THR A 91 -14.73 -6.64 11.82
N SER A 92 -14.78 -7.45 10.77
CA SER A 92 -14.40 -7.00 9.43
C SER A 92 -15.59 -6.37 8.70
N GLY A 93 -15.33 -5.41 7.85
CA GLY A 93 -16.35 -4.74 7.06
C GLY A 93 -15.73 -4.00 5.87
N TYR A 94 -16.58 -3.49 4.99
CA TYR A 94 -16.15 -2.77 3.80
C TYR A 94 -17.12 -1.65 3.44
N TYR A 95 -16.60 -0.68 2.72
CA TYR A 95 -17.37 0.36 2.08
C TYR A 95 -17.27 0.19 0.56
N LYS A 96 -18.42 0.01 -0.09
CA LYS A 96 -18.45 -0.04 -1.54
C LYS A 96 -18.60 1.38 -2.07
N ALA A 97 -17.55 1.96 -2.58
CA ALA A 97 -17.63 3.13 -3.44
C ALA A 97 -18.41 2.78 -4.71
N GLY A 98 -19.35 3.63 -5.13
CA GLY A 98 -20.35 3.29 -6.16
C GLY A 98 -19.76 2.98 -7.54
N ILE A 99 -18.73 3.71 -7.97
CA ILE A 99 -17.99 3.51 -9.22
C ILE A 99 -16.54 3.33 -8.84
N GLN A 100 -15.94 2.25 -9.31
CA GLN A 100 -14.49 2.07 -9.16
C GLN A 100 -13.80 3.04 -10.11
N GLU A 101 -13.13 4.00 -9.54
CA GLU A 101 -12.17 4.83 -10.26
C GLU A 101 -10.78 4.20 -10.18
N PRO A 102 -9.92 4.38 -11.20
CA PRO A 102 -8.62 3.71 -11.27
C PRO A 102 -7.68 3.99 -10.10
N TYR A 103 -7.87 5.10 -9.40
CA TYR A 103 -7.07 5.50 -8.24
C TYR A 103 -7.68 5.02 -6.91
N LEU A 104 -8.85 4.37 -6.90
CA LEU A 104 -9.42 3.83 -5.67
C LEU A 104 -8.57 2.67 -5.17
N ALA A 105 -8.07 2.82 -3.95
CA ALA A 105 -7.32 1.77 -3.30
C ALA A 105 -8.26 0.83 -2.54
N LYS A 106 -8.27 -0.43 -2.92
CA LYS A 106 -9.02 -1.48 -2.21
C LYS A 106 -8.54 -1.63 -0.77
N LEU A 107 -7.24 -1.42 -0.54
CA LEU A 107 -6.62 -1.45 0.78
C LEU A 107 -7.38 -0.65 1.86
N VAL A 108 -8.05 0.44 1.49
CA VAL A 108 -8.64 1.37 2.46
C VAL A 108 -10.15 1.35 2.49
N ASP A 109 -10.80 0.65 1.55
CA ASP A 109 -12.26 0.57 1.50
C ASP A 109 -12.82 -0.58 2.34
N ASP A 110 -11.95 -1.46 2.85
CA ASP A 110 -12.31 -2.52 3.79
C ASP A 110 -11.28 -2.64 4.92
N GLY A 111 -11.42 -3.66 5.78
CA GLY A 111 -10.53 -3.90 6.89
C GLY A 111 -11.24 -4.45 8.11
N LEU A 112 -10.63 -4.22 9.26
CA LEU A 112 -11.22 -4.57 10.56
C LEU A 112 -11.42 -3.35 11.45
N CYS A 113 -12.30 -3.49 12.43
CA CYS A 113 -12.34 -2.63 13.59
C CYS A 113 -12.51 -3.45 14.88
N THR A 114 -12.09 -2.87 16.01
CA THR A 114 -12.38 -3.44 17.33
C THR A 114 -13.67 -2.88 17.89
N ASP A 115 -14.49 -3.72 18.54
CA ASP A 115 -15.68 -3.29 19.25
C ASP A 115 -15.38 -2.90 20.71
N ASN A 116 -16.34 -2.27 21.38
CA ASN A 116 -16.34 -2.02 22.82
C ASN A 116 -15.07 -1.35 23.38
N SER A 117 -14.44 -0.43 22.64
CA SER A 117 -13.16 0.20 23.01
C SER A 117 -12.02 -0.81 23.27
N GLY A 118 -12.09 -1.96 22.65
CA GLY A 118 -11.04 -2.98 22.75
C GLY A 118 -9.72 -2.49 22.19
N LYS A 119 -8.66 -2.75 22.93
CA LYS A 119 -7.30 -2.58 22.44
C LYS A 119 -7.05 -3.59 21.33
N LEU A 120 -6.43 -3.16 20.23
CA LEU A 120 -5.90 -4.02 19.19
C LEU A 120 -4.40 -4.20 19.39
N GLU A 121 -3.92 -5.43 19.40
CA GLU A 121 -2.49 -5.74 19.43
C GLU A 121 -2.10 -6.43 18.11
N LEU A 122 -1.11 -5.85 17.43
CA LEU A 122 -0.43 -6.42 16.28
C LEU A 122 0.91 -6.98 16.75
N ARG A 123 1.09 -8.29 16.63
CA ARG A 123 2.32 -8.99 16.94
C ARG A 123 2.93 -9.55 15.67
N ILE A 124 4.21 -9.28 15.44
CA ILE A 124 5.00 -9.78 14.32
C ILE A 124 6.13 -10.62 14.91
N SER A 125 6.14 -11.92 14.57
CA SER A 125 7.16 -12.88 15.01
C SER A 125 8.05 -13.26 13.85
N GLY A 126 9.31 -13.56 14.13
CA GLY A 126 10.27 -14.11 13.17
C GLY A 126 11.03 -13.09 12.33
N LEU A 127 10.90 -11.79 12.63
CA LEU A 127 11.74 -10.77 12.00
C LEU A 127 13.22 -10.99 12.34
N ALA A 128 14.11 -10.68 11.40
CA ALA A 128 15.54 -10.75 11.61
C ALA A 128 15.99 -9.72 12.66
N LYS A 129 17.17 -9.94 13.26
CA LYS A 129 17.77 -8.91 14.10
C LYS A 129 18.10 -7.68 13.25
N GLY A 130 17.72 -6.49 13.73
CA GLY A 130 18.02 -5.22 13.06
C GLY A 130 16.89 -4.20 13.19
N ASN A 131 16.98 -3.15 12.37
CA ASN A 131 15.97 -2.13 12.27
C ASN A 131 14.87 -2.58 11.29
N HIS A 132 13.63 -2.38 11.69
CA HIS A 132 12.45 -2.65 10.87
C HIS A 132 11.53 -1.43 10.88
N THR A 133 10.80 -1.25 9.80
CA THR A 133 9.77 -0.24 9.66
C THR A 133 8.41 -0.91 9.48
N ILE A 134 7.46 -0.57 10.34
CA ILE A 134 6.08 -1.05 10.25
C ILE A 134 5.20 0.13 9.87
N GLN A 135 4.49 0.04 8.74
CA GLN A 135 3.49 1.01 8.34
C GLN A 135 2.10 0.39 8.51
N THR A 136 1.18 1.13 9.12
CA THR A 136 -0.20 0.70 9.32
C THR A 136 -1.16 1.75 8.79
N TYR A 137 -2.28 1.28 8.18
CA TYR A 137 -3.28 2.11 7.53
C TYR A 137 -4.57 2.13 8.36
N HIS A 138 -5.10 3.33 8.62
CA HIS A 138 -6.23 3.53 9.53
C HIS A 138 -7.30 4.41 8.89
N ASN A 139 -8.24 3.79 8.21
CA ASN A 139 -9.38 4.44 7.56
C ASN A 139 -10.70 3.83 8.07
N ASN A 140 -11.62 4.68 8.46
CA ASN A 140 -12.97 4.26 8.81
C ASN A 140 -13.79 4.01 7.53
N TYR A 141 -14.02 2.75 7.21
CA TYR A 141 -14.85 2.30 6.08
C TYR A 141 -16.36 2.26 6.39
N SER A 142 -16.80 2.60 7.60
CA SER A 142 -18.20 2.52 7.99
C SER A 142 -19.11 3.37 7.11
N VAL A 143 -20.29 2.83 6.76
CA VAL A 143 -21.34 3.54 6.02
C VAL A 143 -21.95 4.69 6.82
N ASP A 144 -21.91 4.63 8.14
CA ASP A 144 -22.42 5.68 9.01
C ASP A 144 -21.41 6.78 9.27
N ASN A 145 -21.54 7.90 8.56
CA ASN A 145 -20.69 9.07 8.70
C ASN A 145 -20.86 9.83 10.03
N LYS A 146 -21.90 9.55 10.78
CA LYS A 146 -22.26 10.31 11.99
C LYS A 146 -21.59 9.75 13.24
N VAL A 147 -21.04 8.54 13.15
CA VAL A 147 -20.41 7.90 14.30
C VAL A 147 -19.00 8.46 14.46
N GLU A 148 -18.77 9.16 15.55
CA GLU A 148 -17.43 9.60 15.95
C GLU A 148 -16.63 8.38 16.41
N VAL A 149 -15.45 8.21 15.83
CA VAL A 149 -14.49 7.19 16.21
C VAL A 149 -13.54 7.85 17.22
N PRO A 150 -13.30 7.24 18.39
CA PRO A 150 -12.36 7.80 19.36
C PRO A 150 -10.95 7.89 18.78
N SER A 151 -10.16 8.84 19.24
CA SER A 151 -8.73 8.84 19.01
C SER A 151 -8.08 7.66 19.73
N PHE A 152 -6.90 7.27 19.27
CA PHE A 152 -6.14 6.18 19.87
C PHE A 152 -4.67 6.52 20.01
N ASP A 153 -4.02 5.89 20.97
CA ASP A 153 -2.57 5.92 21.13
C ASP A 153 -1.95 4.63 20.58
N VAL A 154 -0.73 4.72 20.06
CA VAL A 154 0.03 3.56 19.61
C VAL A 154 1.28 3.38 20.44
N TYR A 155 1.47 2.19 20.96
CA TYR A 155 2.64 1.79 21.72
C TYR A 155 3.42 0.74 20.92
N ALA A 156 4.72 0.94 20.79
CA ALA A 156 5.65 -0.06 20.26
C ALA A 156 6.51 -0.62 21.40
N GLN A 157 6.49 -1.93 21.61
CA GLN A 157 7.22 -2.59 22.71
C GLN A 157 6.93 -1.92 24.08
N GLY A 158 5.68 -1.56 24.31
CA GLY A 158 5.22 -0.90 25.54
C GLY A 158 5.54 0.61 25.66
N ARG A 159 6.25 1.21 24.67
CA ARG A 159 6.58 2.63 24.65
C ARG A 159 5.61 3.39 23.73
N LEU A 160 5.05 4.50 24.20
CA LEU A 160 4.22 5.39 23.38
C LEU A 160 5.03 5.93 22.19
N VAL A 161 4.56 5.69 20.97
CA VAL A 161 5.20 6.13 19.72
C VAL A 161 4.34 7.10 18.92
N HIS A 162 3.01 6.91 18.94
CA HIS A 162 2.07 7.85 18.33
C HIS A 162 0.96 8.15 19.31
N ALA A 163 0.79 9.41 19.67
CA ALA A 163 -0.23 9.86 20.61
C ALA A 163 -1.42 10.48 19.88
N ASN A 164 -2.62 10.21 20.37
CA ASN A 164 -3.84 10.90 19.97
C ASN A 164 -4.13 10.87 18.46
N GLN A 165 -3.98 9.70 17.86
CA GLN A 165 -4.21 9.51 16.43
C GLN A 165 -5.71 9.42 16.11
N GLN A 166 -6.12 10.00 14.99
CA GLN A 166 -7.49 9.97 14.53
C GLN A 166 -7.54 9.30 13.15
N CYS A 167 -8.24 8.16 13.02
CA CYS A 167 -8.37 7.52 11.71
C CYS A 167 -9.09 8.46 10.72
N THR A 168 -8.67 8.39 9.46
CA THR A 168 -9.38 9.06 8.37
C THR A 168 -10.76 8.45 8.19
N ARG A 169 -11.63 9.16 7.48
CA ARG A 169 -12.99 8.73 7.27
C ARG A 169 -13.30 8.63 5.79
N ARG A 170 -13.52 7.41 5.32
CA ARG A 170 -13.86 7.09 3.93
C ARG A 170 -12.92 7.71 2.91
N SER A 171 -11.65 7.73 3.23
CA SER A 171 -10.66 7.96 2.19
C SER A 171 -10.74 6.85 1.16
N VAL A 172 -10.59 7.19 -0.11
CA VAL A 172 -10.60 6.25 -1.24
C VAL A 172 -9.22 6.10 -1.86
N VAL A 173 -8.26 6.88 -1.37
CA VAL A 173 -6.87 6.88 -1.81
C VAL A 173 -5.98 6.56 -0.60
N LYS A 174 -5.12 5.55 -0.73
CA LYS A 174 -4.31 5.09 0.41
C LYS A 174 -3.39 6.17 0.99
N GLU A 175 -2.86 7.05 0.13
CA GLU A 175 -1.98 8.15 0.53
C GLU A 175 -2.70 9.28 1.28
N GLU A 176 -4.02 9.29 1.27
CA GLU A 176 -4.84 10.26 2.01
C GLU A 176 -5.40 9.69 3.31
N THR A 177 -5.12 8.41 3.60
CA THR A 177 -5.49 7.80 4.88
C THR A 177 -4.48 8.16 5.97
N LEU A 178 -4.87 7.93 7.22
CA LEU A 178 -3.91 7.96 8.31
C LEU A 178 -2.93 6.79 8.13
N ILE A 179 -1.68 7.11 7.83
CA ILE A 179 -0.58 6.16 7.75
C ILE A 179 0.31 6.40 8.95
N LEU A 180 0.52 5.38 9.78
CA LEU A 180 1.43 5.44 10.90
C LEU A 180 2.67 4.61 10.59
N LYS A 181 3.81 5.28 10.56
CA LYS A 181 5.12 4.66 10.39
C LYS A 181 5.78 4.51 11.74
N THR A 182 6.12 3.29 12.12
CA THR A 182 6.77 2.95 13.38
C THR A 182 8.09 2.24 13.10
N ASP A 183 9.19 2.86 13.49
CA ASP A 183 10.51 2.23 13.45
C ASP A 183 10.74 1.44 14.73
N VAL A 184 11.13 0.18 14.58
CA VAL A 184 11.40 -0.75 15.69
C VAL A 184 12.76 -1.41 15.52
N TYR A 185 13.39 -1.77 16.64
CA TYR A 185 14.64 -2.50 16.62
C TYR A 185 14.46 -3.87 17.26
N VAL A 186 14.72 -4.93 16.49
CA VAL A 186 14.75 -6.32 16.97
C VAL A 186 16.16 -6.63 17.48
N ALA A 187 16.29 -6.76 18.78
CA ALA A 187 17.61 -6.94 19.43
C ALA A 187 18.12 -8.38 19.30
N LYS A 188 17.22 -9.35 19.27
CA LYS A 188 17.52 -10.79 19.19
C LYS A 188 16.66 -11.45 18.15
N GLU A 189 17.23 -12.39 17.42
CA GLU A 189 16.46 -13.27 16.52
C GLU A 189 15.37 -13.99 17.31
N GLY A 190 14.16 -14.00 16.76
CA GLY A 190 12.97 -14.57 17.41
C GLY A 190 12.28 -13.67 18.44
N GLU A 191 12.75 -12.44 18.63
CA GLU A 191 12.04 -11.44 19.42
C GLU A 191 10.83 -10.92 18.66
N ASP A 192 9.66 -10.93 19.32
CA ASP A 192 8.44 -10.40 18.72
C ASP A 192 8.43 -8.88 18.71
N VAL A 193 7.99 -8.29 17.60
CA VAL A 193 7.59 -6.88 17.55
C VAL A 193 6.11 -6.78 17.91
N VAL A 194 5.79 -5.93 18.88
CA VAL A 194 4.42 -5.72 19.36
C VAL A 194 4.03 -4.26 19.24
N LEU A 195 3.01 -3.99 18.41
CA LEU A 195 2.32 -2.70 18.37
C LEU A 195 0.96 -2.83 19.05
N SER A 196 0.64 -1.89 19.93
CA SER A 196 -0.63 -1.87 20.67
C SER A 196 -1.36 -0.56 20.37
N PHE A 197 -2.55 -0.67 19.79
CA PHE A 197 -3.44 0.45 19.47
C PHE A 197 -4.49 0.55 20.58
N GLN A 198 -4.44 1.63 21.36
CA GLN A 198 -5.28 1.81 22.55
C GLN A 198 -6.25 2.96 22.34
N PRO A 199 -7.55 2.70 22.18
CA PRO A 199 -8.54 3.74 21.99
C PRO A 199 -8.62 4.63 23.25
N LYS A 200 -8.92 5.92 23.04
CA LYS A 200 -9.16 6.92 24.08
C LYS A 200 -10.64 7.25 24.15
N GLY A 201 -11.23 7.13 25.32
CA GLY A 201 -12.60 7.50 25.58
C GLY A 201 -13.51 6.31 25.83
N ASP A 202 -14.69 6.62 26.37
CA ASP A 202 -15.66 5.63 26.77
C ASP A 202 -16.34 4.96 25.57
N ALA A 203 -16.38 3.66 25.63
CA ALA A 203 -17.11 2.81 24.71
C ALA A 203 -18.63 2.92 24.83
N ALA A 204 -19.13 3.95 25.47
CA ALA A 204 -20.55 4.11 25.81
C ALA A 204 -21.51 3.90 24.62
N ASN A 205 -21.00 3.95 23.39
CA ASN A 205 -21.78 3.87 22.18
C ASN A 205 -21.56 2.60 21.31
N LYS A 206 -20.87 1.57 21.79
CA LYS A 206 -20.64 0.31 21.05
C LYS A 206 -20.05 0.50 19.65
N VAL A 207 -19.25 1.52 19.47
CA VAL A 207 -18.68 1.89 18.17
C VAL A 207 -17.35 1.22 17.99
N CYS A 208 -17.02 0.92 16.75
CA CYS A 208 -15.67 0.54 16.34
C CYS A 208 -14.66 1.58 16.82
N SER A 209 -13.62 1.13 17.48
CA SER A 209 -12.70 2.01 18.21
C SER A 209 -11.36 2.17 17.53
N VAL A 210 -10.82 1.10 16.94
CA VAL A 210 -9.57 1.10 16.18
C VAL A 210 -9.86 0.46 14.83
N TYR A 211 -9.59 1.17 13.76
CA TYR A 211 -9.62 0.63 12.39
C TYR A 211 -8.22 0.26 11.95
N LEU A 212 -8.08 -0.88 11.28
CA LEU A 212 -6.86 -1.31 10.61
C LEU A 212 -7.23 -1.90 9.25
N ASN A 213 -6.70 -1.30 8.20
CA ASN A 213 -6.97 -1.68 6.82
C ASN A 213 -5.82 -2.52 6.23
N GLY A 214 -4.58 -2.21 6.60
CA GLY A 214 -3.42 -2.94 6.11
C GLY A 214 -2.17 -2.71 6.93
N VAL A 215 -1.17 -3.56 6.67
CA VAL A 215 0.14 -3.51 7.32
C VAL A 215 1.22 -3.68 6.26
N GLU A 216 2.23 -2.84 6.32
CA GLU A 216 3.44 -3.01 5.50
C GLU A 216 4.66 -3.17 6.42
N ILE A 217 5.57 -4.06 6.06
CA ILE A 217 6.80 -4.34 6.81
C ILE A 217 7.97 -4.11 5.88
N ASP A 218 8.91 -3.27 6.27
CA ASP A 218 10.16 -2.95 5.55
C ASP A 218 9.95 -2.46 4.11
N THR A 219 8.78 -1.89 3.84
CA THR A 219 8.49 -1.24 2.57
C THR A 219 9.00 0.20 2.57
N PRO A 220 9.35 0.74 1.40
CA PRO A 220 9.65 2.17 1.29
C PRO A 220 8.47 3.02 1.75
N ASP A 221 8.77 4.14 2.43
CA ASP A 221 7.77 5.10 2.88
C ASP A 221 6.95 5.64 1.70
N ILE A 222 5.66 5.35 1.69
CA ILE A 222 4.76 5.74 0.60
C ILE A 222 4.67 7.26 0.43
N LEU A 223 4.80 8.02 1.53
CA LEU A 223 4.76 9.48 1.48
C LEU A 223 6.03 10.08 0.85
N LYS A 224 7.10 9.28 0.74
CA LYS A 224 8.35 9.62 0.06
C LYS A 224 8.43 9.09 -1.37
N GLN A 225 7.32 8.66 -1.93
CA GLN A 225 7.23 8.20 -3.31
C GLN A 225 6.34 9.14 -4.13
N SER A 226 6.60 9.23 -5.42
CA SER A 226 5.65 9.82 -6.36
C SER A 226 4.36 9.00 -6.40
N GLN A 227 3.22 9.65 -6.52
CA GLN A 227 1.89 9.06 -6.33
C GLN A 227 0.95 9.51 -7.45
N GLN A 228 -0.22 8.89 -7.53
CA GLN A 228 -1.32 9.28 -8.42
C GLN A 228 -0.86 9.50 -9.87
N PRO A 229 -0.27 8.48 -10.51
CA PRO A 229 0.17 8.59 -11.90
C PRO A 229 -1.02 8.86 -12.83
N SER A 230 -0.82 9.75 -13.80
CA SER A 230 -1.76 9.96 -14.90
C SER A 230 -1.00 9.88 -16.23
N PRO A 231 -1.32 8.97 -17.15
CA PRO A 231 -2.33 7.91 -16.99
C PRO A 231 -2.06 7.01 -15.79
N PHE A 232 -3.11 6.39 -15.25
CA PHE A 232 -2.97 5.51 -14.09
C PHE A 232 -2.18 4.23 -14.43
N ASP A 233 -1.64 3.58 -13.41
CA ASP A 233 -0.87 2.36 -13.62
C ASP A 233 -1.74 1.23 -14.20
N GLY A 234 -1.24 0.62 -15.27
CA GLY A 234 -1.98 -0.41 -16.01
C GLY A 234 -3.08 0.14 -16.94
N ASP A 235 -3.15 1.45 -17.19
CA ASP A 235 -4.12 2.02 -18.12
C ASP A 235 -3.97 1.44 -19.53
N MET A 236 -4.98 0.67 -19.94
CA MET A 236 -5.06 0.05 -21.25
C MET A 236 -5.78 0.93 -22.30
N HIS A 237 -6.35 2.04 -21.87
CA HIS A 237 -7.15 2.95 -22.69
C HIS A 237 -6.52 4.36 -22.80
N ALA A 238 -5.28 4.50 -22.37
CA ALA A 238 -4.58 5.77 -22.50
C ALA A 238 -4.50 6.19 -23.97
N ASP A 239 -5.04 7.38 -24.27
CA ASP A 239 -5.10 7.92 -25.61
C ASP A 239 -3.71 8.43 -26.06
N ALA A 240 -3.10 7.66 -26.96
CA ALA A 240 -1.85 8.01 -27.62
C ALA A 240 -2.00 8.12 -29.15
N ASP A 241 -3.19 8.26 -29.67
CA ASP A 241 -3.48 8.30 -31.11
C ASP A 241 -2.78 9.48 -31.83
N SER A 242 -2.54 10.56 -31.11
CA SER A 242 -1.75 11.70 -31.61
C SER A 242 -0.23 11.44 -31.63
N GLY A 243 0.24 10.30 -31.14
CA GLY A 243 1.65 10.01 -30.92
C GLY A 243 2.26 10.78 -29.75
N THR A 244 1.42 11.44 -28.94
CA THR A 244 1.85 12.21 -27.75
C THR A 244 1.05 11.77 -26.51
N MET A 245 1.67 11.92 -25.33
CA MET A 245 1.04 11.60 -24.05
C MET A 245 1.59 12.53 -22.98
N LEU A 246 0.72 13.06 -22.14
CA LEU A 246 1.11 13.85 -20.97
C LEU A 246 1.13 12.96 -19.72
N LEU A 247 2.33 12.69 -19.21
CA LEU A 247 2.51 12.04 -17.92
C LEU A 247 2.38 13.08 -16.82
N LYS A 248 1.68 12.75 -15.73
CA LYS A 248 1.56 13.57 -14.52
C LYS A 248 1.67 12.69 -13.29
N TRP A 249 2.09 13.27 -12.19
CA TRP A 249 2.13 12.59 -10.89
C TRP A 249 2.01 13.60 -9.74
N LYS A 250 1.62 13.13 -8.58
CA LYS A 250 1.72 13.89 -7.33
C LYS A 250 3.13 13.65 -6.76
N PRO A 251 3.89 14.69 -6.43
CA PRO A 251 5.25 14.52 -5.92
C PRO A 251 5.23 13.96 -4.51
N ALA A 252 6.33 13.33 -4.11
CA ALA A 252 6.61 12.99 -2.72
C ALA A 252 6.67 14.25 -1.84
N ALA A 253 6.36 14.09 -0.56
CA ALA A 253 6.49 15.19 0.40
C ALA A 253 7.94 15.65 0.51
N GLY A 254 8.21 16.94 0.26
CA GLY A 254 9.54 17.53 0.32
C GLY A 254 10.40 17.36 -0.93
N ALA A 255 9.90 16.68 -1.96
CA ALA A 255 10.64 16.53 -3.22
C ALA A 255 10.84 17.86 -3.95
N VAL A 256 12.05 18.10 -4.39
CA VAL A 256 12.46 19.32 -5.13
C VAL A 256 12.85 19.04 -6.57
N LYS A 257 13.17 17.79 -6.90
CA LYS A 257 13.44 17.32 -8.26
C LYS A 257 12.86 15.94 -8.50
N HIS A 258 12.55 15.67 -9.76
CA HIS A 258 11.87 14.47 -10.22
C HIS A 258 12.68 13.85 -11.35
N HIS A 259 13.38 12.75 -11.09
CA HIS A 259 14.17 12.05 -12.08
C HIS A 259 13.26 11.10 -12.85
N LEU A 260 12.90 11.44 -14.09
CA LEU A 260 11.99 10.66 -14.91
C LEU A 260 12.74 9.67 -15.80
N TYR A 261 12.26 8.45 -15.82
CA TYR A 261 12.70 7.37 -16.70
C TYR A 261 11.51 6.83 -17.49
N VAL A 262 11.72 6.55 -18.79
CA VAL A 262 10.69 6.02 -19.68
C VAL A 262 11.30 4.98 -20.61
N GLY A 263 10.66 3.83 -20.77
CA GLY A 263 11.11 2.74 -21.64
C GLY A 263 9.99 1.77 -21.98
N CYS A 264 10.33 0.74 -22.77
CA CYS A 264 9.39 -0.32 -23.18
C CYS A 264 9.64 -1.66 -22.46
N ASP A 265 10.66 -1.75 -21.62
CA ASP A 265 10.98 -2.92 -20.82
C ASP A 265 11.00 -2.55 -19.33
N ALA A 266 10.12 -3.18 -18.55
CA ALA A 266 9.97 -2.91 -17.12
C ALA A 266 11.22 -3.31 -16.32
N ALA A 267 11.89 -4.40 -16.69
CA ALA A 267 13.04 -4.90 -15.95
C ALA A 267 14.29 -4.03 -16.20
N GLU A 268 14.46 -3.54 -17.41
CA GLU A 268 15.52 -2.57 -17.75
C GLU A 268 15.26 -1.24 -17.06
N LEU A 269 14.01 -0.77 -17.10
CA LEU A 269 13.61 0.49 -16.47
C LEU A 269 13.78 0.43 -14.96
N GLY A 270 13.48 -0.71 -14.33
CA GLY A 270 13.67 -0.94 -12.90
C GLY A 270 15.13 -0.77 -12.44
N LYS A 271 16.11 -1.04 -13.32
CA LYS A 271 17.55 -0.94 -13.06
C LYS A 271 18.18 0.36 -13.58
N ALA A 272 17.41 1.17 -14.31
CA ALA A 272 17.92 2.39 -14.91
C ALA A 272 18.41 3.40 -13.86
N THR A 273 19.48 4.08 -14.20
CA THR A 273 20.09 5.17 -13.39
C THR A 273 20.19 6.43 -14.25
N THR A 274 20.59 7.54 -13.67
CA THR A 274 20.83 8.79 -14.41
C THR A 274 21.89 8.64 -15.51
N ALA A 275 22.70 7.59 -15.47
CA ALA A 275 23.68 7.24 -16.51
C ALA A 275 23.05 6.48 -17.70
N THR A 276 21.83 5.95 -17.55
CA THR A 276 21.11 5.19 -18.59
C THR A 276 20.42 6.17 -19.55
N ARG A 277 21.18 6.78 -20.44
CA ARG A 277 20.75 7.94 -21.27
C ARG A 277 19.49 7.69 -22.11
N GLU A 278 19.29 6.48 -22.60
CA GLU A 278 18.13 6.15 -23.45
C GLU A 278 16.83 6.17 -22.66
N LEU A 279 16.88 5.74 -21.39
CA LEU A 279 15.71 5.67 -20.52
C LEU A 279 15.52 6.93 -19.67
N TYR A 280 16.61 7.59 -19.27
CA TYR A 280 16.57 8.77 -18.44
C TYR A 280 16.16 10.01 -19.23
N LYS A 281 15.07 10.67 -18.83
CA LYS A 281 14.51 11.85 -19.50
C LYS A 281 14.93 13.18 -18.85
N GLY A 282 15.63 13.12 -17.73
CA GLY A 282 16.18 14.28 -17.03
C GLY A 282 15.67 14.47 -15.62
N ALA A 283 16.28 15.42 -14.89
CA ALA A 283 15.79 15.93 -13.61
C ALA A 283 14.82 17.07 -13.87
N LEU A 284 13.55 16.85 -13.55
CA LEU A 284 12.46 17.81 -13.79
C LEU A 284 12.18 18.60 -12.50
N GLN A 285 11.77 19.86 -12.65
CA GLN A 285 11.23 20.68 -11.57
C GLN A 285 9.70 20.75 -11.61
N THR A 286 9.09 20.05 -12.56
CA THR A 286 7.64 19.98 -12.75
C THR A 286 7.18 18.54 -12.61
N THR A 287 5.97 18.34 -12.15
CA THR A 287 5.34 17.05 -11.94
C THR A 287 4.58 16.56 -13.18
N GLN A 288 5.06 16.95 -14.36
CA GLN A 288 4.50 16.50 -15.63
C GLN A 288 5.57 16.45 -16.72
N TYR A 289 5.33 15.58 -17.70
CA TYR A 289 6.21 15.39 -18.86
C TYR A 289 5.43 14.99 -20.10
N SER A 290 5.66 15.68 -21.23
CA SER A 290 5.07 15.31 -22.51
C SER A 290 5.95 14.29 -23.23
N MET A 291 5.46 13.08 -23.37
CA MET A 291 6.04 12.06 -24.25
C MET A 291 5.63 12.35 -25.69
N ASN A 292 6.57 12.16 -26.62
CA ASN A 292 6.33 12.32 -28.05
C ASN A 292 6.81 11.06 -28.80
N ASN A 293 6.38 10.92 -30.05
CA ASN A 293 6.74 9.79 -30.93
C ASN A 293 6.33 8.45 -30.34
N LEU A 294 5.18 8.39 -29.68
CA LEU A 294 4.61 7.14 -29.22
C LEU A 294 4.14 6.30 -30.39
N SER A 295 4.45 5.01 -30.35
CA SER A 295 3.94 4.03 -31.29
C SER A 295 2.71 3.36 -30.71
N ASN A 296 1.63 3.29 -31.47
CA ASN A 296 0.44 2.53 -31.09
C ASN A 296 0.80 1.05 -30.95
N LEU A 297 0.11 0.36 -30.02
CA LEU A 297 0.30 -1.05 -29.69
C LEU A 297 1.57 -1.38 -28.89
N ASN A 298 2.34 -0.39 -28.49
CA ASN A 298 3.45 -0.59 -27.57
C ASN A 298 3.02 -0.40 -26.12
N THR A 299 3.64 -1.16 -25.23
CA THR A 299 3.56 -0.90 -23.79
C THR A 299 4.72 0.02 -23.40
N TYR A 300 4.41 1.08 -22.72
CA TYR A 300 5.40 1.98 -22.16
C TYR A 300 5.37 1.87 -20.64
N TYR A 301 6.55 1.92 -20.05
CA TYR A 301 6.76 1.97 -18.62
C TYR A 301 7.43 3.28 -18.27
N TRP A 302 7.10 3.83 -17.11
CA TRP A 302 7.76 5.02 -16.62
C TRP A 302 7.93 4.96 -15.10
N ARG A 303 8.97 5.63 -14.61
CA ARG A 303 9.33 5.70 -13.21
C ARG A 303 9.78 7.11 -12.88
N VAL A 304 9.40 7.58 -11.70
CA VAL A 304 9.89 8.84 -11.13
C VAL A 304 10.63 8.51 -9.84
N ASP A 305 11.89 8.92 -9.76
CA ASP A 305 12.67 8.90 -8.53
C ASP A 305 12.72 10.33 -7.99
N GLU A 306 12.31 10.50 -6.74
CA GLU A 306 12.19 11.80 -6.09
C GLU A 306 13.51 12.17 -5.38
N GLU A 307 13.91 13.44 -5.47
CA GLU A 307 15.07 13.99 -4.77
C GLU A 307 14.58 15.04 -3.77
N ASP A 308 14.84 14.82 -2.50
CA ASP A 308 14.57 15.77 -1.41
C ASP A 308 15.55 16.96 -1.49
N GLY A 309 15.13 18.14 -0.97
CA GLY A 309 15.94 19.37 -0.90
C GLY A 309 16.99 19.38 0.20
#